data_acc009294437de5870939e5393258133
#
_entry.id   acc009294437de5870939e5393258133
#
_cell.length_a   1.000
_cell.length_b   1.000
_cell.length_c   1.000
_cell.angle_alpha   90.00
_cell.angle_beta   90.00
_cell.angle_gamma   90.00
#
_symmetry.space_group_name_H-M   'P 1'
#
loop_
_entity.id
_entity.type
_entity.pdbx_description
1 polymer ?
#
loop_
_entity_poly.entity_id
_entity_poly.type
_entity_poly.pdbx_seq_one_letter_code
_entity_poly.pdbx_strand_id
1 'polypeptide(L)'
;QIHKAEGPWKRIIAGIDWGFVHAFACEIVGVSGSGRLAVLGEVYRRGSLIEDIIPGLLRLQDALHIEAFYADPSEPEYIATCQRKGLGVVPATNDVMPGINAVAAAIAQGLTVDPSCQGLLTELPNYRWATERSTGAFREKPIEEGDDAADALRYAIMALAESGVILYV
;
A
#
# COMPACT_ATOMS: atom_id res chain seq x y z
N GLN A 1 14.47 -6.99 -4.47
CA GLN A 1 14.53 -8.07 -5.47
C GLN A 1 13.17 -8.23 -6.10
N ILE A 2 13.11 -8.15 -7.44
CA ILE A 2 11.90 -8.33 -8.21
C ILE A 2 11.78 -9.82 -8.52
N HIS A 3 10.91 -10.53 -7.81
CA HIS A 3 10.63 -11.95 -8.02
C HIS A 3 9.14 -12.19 -7.99
N LYS A 4 8.65 -13.10 -8.82
CA LYS A 4 7.29 -13.59 -8.72
C LYS A 4 7.07 -14.09 -7.29
N ALA A 5 6.12 -13.49 -6.60
CA ALA A 5 5.87 -13.77 -5.19
C ALA A 5 5.26 -15.16 -5.03
N GLU A 6 6.06 -16.16 -4.66
CA GLU A 6 5.60 -17.52 -4.45
C GLU A 6 5.15 -17.73 -3.00
N GLY A 7 3.88 -18.21 -2.83
CA GLY A 7 3.29 -18.57 -1.54
C GLY A 7 3.86 -19.84 -0.91
N PRO A 8 3.37 -20.28 0.26
CA PRO A 8 2.06 -19.95 0.80
C PRO A 8 2.06 -18.66 1.65
N TRP A 9 1.05 -17.82 1.43
CA TRP A 9 0.79 -16.61 2.23
C TRP A 9 -0.15 -16.96 3.38
N LYS A 10 0.26 -16.66 4.60
CA LYS A 10 -0.55 -16.86 5.81
C LYS A 10 -1.61 -15.78 5.96
N ARG A 11 -1.28 -14.56 5.55
CA ARG A 11 -2.16 -13.40 5.56
C ARG A 11 -1.98 -12.63 4.25
N ILE A 12 -3.05 -12.06 3.75
CA ILE A 12 -3.03 -11.12 2.63
C ILE A 12 -3.87 -9.92 3.03
N ILE A 13 -3.28 -8.74 2.94
CA ILE A 13 -3.93 -7.46 3.15
C ILE A 13 -3.67 -6.55 1.95
N ALA A 14 -4.33 -5.40 1.90
CA ALA A 14 -4.03 -4.40 0.88
C ALA A 14 -4.01 -2.99 1.48
N GLY A 15 -3.27 -2.09 0.84
CA GLY A 15 -3.35 -0.66 1.10
C GLY A 15 -3.99 0.06 -0.07
N ILE A 16 -4.74 1.13 0.18
CA ILE A 16 -5.39 1.93 -0.84
C ILE A 16 -5.04 3.40 -0.65
N ASP A 17 -4.58 4.02 -1.74
CA ASP A 17 -4.53 5.46 -1.90
C ASP A 17 -5.55 5.91 -2.94
N TRP A 18 -6.36 6.94 -2.59
CA TRP A 18 -7.46 7.39 -3.42
C TRP A 18 -7.00 8.41 -4.44
N GLY A 19 -7.41 8.25 -5.70
CA GLY A 19 -7.13 9.23 -6.73
C GLY A 19 -8.10 9.17 -7.89
N PHE A 20 -8.28 10.32 -8.55
CA PHE A 20 -8.96 10.45 -9.82
C PHE A 20 -8.06 11.21 -10.82
N VAL A 21 -7.63 12.42 -10.47
CA VAL A 21 -6.63 13.19 -11.23
C VAL A 21 -5.26 12.57 -11.04
N HIS A 22 -4.87 12.27 -9.80
CA HIS A 22 -3.79 11.36 -9.46
C HIS A 22 -4.24 9.91 -9.66
N ALA A 23 -3.34 8.95 -9.53
CA ALA A 23 -3.74 7.57 -9.67
C ALA A 23 -4.50 7.08 -8.42
N PHE A 24 -5.53 6.27 -8.63
CA PHE A 24 -5.96 5.31 -7.62
C PHE A 24 -4.92 4.21 -7.56
N ALA A 25 -4.39 3.93 -6.39
CA ALA A 25 -3.45 2.84 -6.16
C ALA A 25 -3.96 1.86 -5.09
N CYS A 26 -3.77 0.57 -5.34
CA CYS A 26 -4.03 -0.48 -4.35
C CYS A 26 -2.91 -1.51 -4.42
N GLU A 27 -2.15 -1.64 -3.33
CA GLU A 27 -1.03 -2.57 -3.20
C GLU A 27 -1.43 -3.77 -2.36
N ILE A 28 -1.34 -4.97 -2.93
CA ILE A 28 -1.70 -6.23 -2.28
C ILE A 28 -0.46 -6.83 -1.65
N VAL A 29 -0.46 -6.99 -0.33
CA VAL A 29 0.70 -7.45 0.45
C VAL A 29 0.42 -8.80 1.09
N GLY A 30 1.29 -9.75 0.82
CA GLY A 30 1.30 -11.07 1.43
C GLY A 30 2.32 -11.17 2.57
N VAL A 31 1.91 -11.87 3.64
CA VAL A 31 2.76 -12.22 4.78
C VAL A 31 2.88 -13.74 4.84
N SER A 32 4.10 -14.28 4.73
CA SER A 32 4.34 -15.72 4.87
C SER A 32 4.29 -16.17 6.32
N GLY A 33 4.23 -17.49 6.55
CA GLY A 33 4.31 -18.06 7.89
C GLY A 33 5.63 -17.77 8.63
N SER A 34 6.70 -17.44 7.90
CA SER A 34 7.99 -17.02 8.44
C SER A 34 8.14 -15.51 8.63
N GLY A 35 7.09 -14.73 8.35
CA GLY A 35 7.10 -13.28 8.43
C GLY A 35 7.69 -12.56 7.21
N ARG A 36 8.03 -13.27 6.12
CA ARG A 36 8.45 -12.61 4.87
C ARG A 36 7.29 -11.83 4.27
N LEU A 37 7.61 -10.66 3.74
CA LEU A 37 6.68 -9.75 3.07
C LEU A 37 6.89 -9.74 1.57
N ALA A 38 5.80 -9.68 0.83
CA ALA A 38 5.84 -9.47 -0.61
C ALA A 38 4.66 -8.63 -1.08
N VAL A 39 4.88 -7.73 -2.01
CA VAL A 39 3.80 -7.12 -2.80
C VAL A 39 3.45 -8.10 -3.92
N LEU A 40 2.22 -8.59 -3.91
CA LEU A 40 1.74 -9.68 -4.76
C LEU A 40 1.10 -9.18 -6.06
N GLY A 41 0.64 -7.94 -6.04
CA GLY A 41 -0.06 -7.32 -7.17
C GLY A 41 -0.48 -5.89 -6.87
N GLU A 42 -0.83 -5.20 -7.91
CA GLU A 42 -1.16 -3.77 -7.92
C GLU A 42 -2.42 -3.52 -8.74
N VAL A 43 -3.27 -2.62 -8.26
CA VAL A 43 -4.29 -1.97 -9.08
C VAL A 43 -3.93 -0.48 -9.16
N TYR A 44 -3.51 -0.03 -10.35
CA TYR A 44 -3.10 1.35 -10.58
C TYR A 44 -3.93 1.95 -11.72
N ARG A 45 -4.76 2.95 -11.42
CA ARG A 45 -5.73 3.52 -12.36
C ARG A 45 -5.77 5.03 -12.28
N ARG A 46 -5.80 5.69 -13.43
CA ARG A 46 -6.03 7.14 -13.54
C ARG A 46 -7.39 7.38 -14.19
N GLY A 47 -8.08 8.44 -13.77
CA GLY A 47 -9.35 8.86 -14.35
C GLY A 47 -10.50 7.85 -14.23
N SER A 48 -10.43 6.95 -13.23
CA SER A 48 -11.47 5.96 -12.98
C SER A 48 -12.30 6.36 -11.76
N LEU A 49 -13.60 6.24 -11.87
CA LEU A 49 -14.49 6.44 -10.73
C LEU A 49 -14.37 5.27 -9.75
N ILE A 50 -14.60 5.55 -8.47
CA ILE A 50 -14.52 4.50 -7.44
C ILE A 50 -15.52 3.37 -7.70
N GLU A 51 -16.69 3.67 -8.25
CA GLU A 51 -17.71 2.71 -8.60
C GLU A 51 -17.26 1.71 -9.67
N ASP A 52 -16.37 2.13 -10.56
CA ASP A 52 -15.79 1.28 -11.61
C ASP A 52 -14.66 0.39 -11.08
N ILE A 53 -14.01 0.82 -10.01
CA ILE A 53 -12.89 0.12 -9.38
C ILE A 53 -13.39 -0.98 -8.44
N ILE A 54 -14.42 -0.72 -7.64
CA ILE A 54 -14.93 -1.61 -6.61
C ILE A 54 -15.19 -3.04 -7.11
N PRO A 55 -15.83 -3.29 -8.27
CA PRO A 55 -16.06 -4.66 -8.73
C PRO A 55 -14.77 -5.47 -8.94
N GLY A 56 -13.69 -4.80 -9.35
CA GLY A 56 -12.37 -5.41 -9.47
C GLY A 56 -11.78 -5.78 -8.12
N LEU A 57 -11.87 -4.88 -7.14
CA LEU A 57 -11.38 -5.12 -5.79
C LEU A 57 -12.14 -6.23 -5.07
N LEU A 58 -13.46 -6.32 -5.24
CA LEU A 58 -14.27 -7.41 -4.70
C LEU A 58 -13.83 -8.77 -5.25
N ARG A 59 -13.58 -8.86 -6.56
CA ARG A 59 -13.04 -10.11 -7.16
C ARG A 59 -11.68 -10.48 -6.59
N LEU A 60 -10.80 -9.49 -6.35
CA LEU A 60 -9.49 -9.72 -5.73
C LEU A 60 -9.64 -10.14 -4.26
N GLN A 61 -10.54 -9.49 -3.51
CA GLN A 61 -10.85 -9.87 -2.12
C GLN A 61 -11.21 -11.35 -2.02
N ASP A 62 -12.14 -11.80 -2.86
CA ASP A 62 -12.63 -13.17 -2.85
C ASP A 62 -11.57 -14.17 -3.33
N ALA A 63 -10.87 -13.85 -4.43
CA ALA A 63 -9.89 -14.74 -5.05
C ALA A 63 -8.64 -14.95 -4.22
N LEU A 64 -8.19 -13.89 -3.52
CA LEU A 64 -6.96 -13.89 -2.73
C LEU A 64 -7.22 -13.99 -1.23
N HIS A 65 -8.48 -13.98 -0.80
CA HIS A 65 -8.88 -13.95 0.61
C HIS A 65 -8.23 -12.78 1.36
N ILE A 66 -8.32 -11.57 0.76
CA ILE A 66 -7.77 -10.36 1.37
C ILE A 66 -8.54 -10.06 2.66
N GLU A 67 -7.82 -10.02 3.80
CA GLU A 67 -8.40 -9.84 5.13
C GLU A 67 -9.00 -8.44 5.32
N ALA A 68 -8.28 -7.41 4.83
CA ALA A 68 -8.69 -6.01 4.92
C ALA A 68 -7.96 -5.15 3.89
N PHE A 69 -8.60 -4.05 3.49
CA PHE A 69 -8.01 -2.96 2.71
C PHE A 69 -7.84 -1.75 3.62
N TYR A 70 -6.61 -1.37 3.89
CA TYR A 70 -6.26 -0.19 4.70
C TYR A 70 -6.16 1.01 3.79
N ALA A 71 -7.11 1.94 3.91
CA ALA A 71 -7.27 3.05 2.97
C ALA A 71 -6.95 4.39 3.61
N ASP A 72 -6.45 5.33 2.80
CA ASP A 72 -6.29 6.72 3.20
C ASP A 72 -7.58 7.22 3.88
N PRO A 73 -7.50 7.71 5.13
CA PRO A 73 -8.66 8.17 5.88
C PRO A 73 -9.20 9.53 5.40
N SER A 74 -8.53 10.23 4.49
CA SER A 74 -8.94 11.56 4.01
C SER A 74 -10.26 11.54 3.23
N GLU A 75 -10.65 10.38 2.67
CA GLU A 75 -11.85 10.20 1.86
C GLU A 75 -12.87 9.25 2.54
N PRO A 76 -13.51 9.67 3.65
CA PRO A 76 -14.41 8.81 4.41
C PRO A 76 -15.65 8.39 3.61
N GLU A 77 -16.07 9.16 2.61
CA GLU A 77 -17.19 8.82 1.73
C GLU A 77 -16.86 7.64 0.81
N TYR A 78 -15.61 7.54 0.33
CA TYR A 78 -15.14 6.41 -0.48
C TYR A 78 -15.06 5.14 0.38
N ILE A 79 -14.55 5.26 1.60
CA ILE A 79 -14.53 4.16 2.57
C ILE A 79 -15.95 3.64 2.81
N ALA A 80 -16.90 4.53 3.14
CA ALA A 80 -18.28 4.15 3.38
C ALA A 80 -18.96 3.52 2.14
N THR A 81 -18.63 4.02 0.95
CA THR A 81 -19.16 3.47 -0.32
C THR A 81 -18.64 2.06 -0.55
N CYS A 82 -17.35 1.82 -0.36
CA CYS A 82 -16.74 0.50 -0.45
C CYS A 82 -17.36 -0.49 0.53
N GLN A 83 -17.52 -0.08 1.80
CA GLN A 83 -18.11 -0.91 2.85
C GLN A 83 -19.57 -1.29 2.52
N ARG A 84 -20.38 -0.34 2.03
CA ARG A 84 -21.76 -0.65 1.60
C ARG A 84 -21.83 -1.65 0.45
N LYS A 85 -20.79 -1.72 -0.37
CA LYS A 85 -20.66 -2.69 -1.49
C LYS A 85 -20.08 -4.03 -1.05
N GLY A 86 -19.69 -4.18 0.23
CA GLY A 86 -19.15 -5.45 0.77
C GLY A 86 -17.62 -5.57 0.71
N LEU A 87 -16.92 -4.49 0.34
CA LEU A 87 -15.46 -4.48 0.39
C LEU A 87 -14.99 -4.23 1.82
N GLY A 88 -14.07 -5.03 2.32
CA GLY A 88 -13.53 -4.96 3.68
C GLY A 88 -12.52 -3.81 3.88
N VAL A 89 -12.97 -2.57 3.65
CA VAL A 89 -12.12 -1.37 3.79
C VAL A 89 -12.20 -0.84 5.22
N VAL A 90 -11.04 -0.49 5.76
CA VAL A 90 -10.89 0.21 7.04
C VAL A 90 -9.98 1.43 6.87
N PRO A 91 -10.18 2.51 7.64
CA PRO A 91 -9.27 3.65 7.59
C PRO A 91 -7.88 3.24 8.09
N ALA A 92 -6.85 3.64 7.36
CA ALA A 92 -5.46 3.41 7.74
C ALA A 92 -4.98 4.46 8.75
N THR A 93 -3.90 4.13 9.47
CA THR A 93 -3.11 5.14 10.19
C THR A 93 -2.29 5.93 9.18
N ASN A 94 -2.44 7.27 9.19
CA ASN A 94 -1.83 8.15 8.20
C ASN A 94 -0.65 8.96 8.75
N ASP A 95 0.08 8.44 9.71
CA ASP A 95 1.32 9.06 10.22
C ASP A 95 2.46 8.89 9.22
N VAL A 96 2.82 9.96 8.54
CA VAL A 96 3.73 9.92 7.38
C VAL A 96 5.12 9.40 7.77
N MET A 97 5.79 10.01 8.74
CA MET A 97 7.16 9.63 9.10
C MET A 97 7.27 8.21 9.70
N PRO A 98 6.41 7.78 10.65
CA PRO A 98 6.36 6.39 11.08
C PRO A 98 6.10 5.41 9.92
N GLY A 99 5.21 5.78 8.99
CA GLY A 99 4.91 4.96 7.83
C GLY A 99 6.09 4.79 6.87
N ILE A 100 6.81 5.87 6.57
CA ILE A 100 8.04 5.81 5.76
C ILE A 100 9.09 4.92 6.42
N ASN A 101 9.28 5.06 7.73
CA ASN A 101 10.21 4.22 8.48
C ASN A 101 9.79 2.74 8.47
N ALA A 102 8.49 2.46 8.54
CA ALA A 102 7.97 1.09 8.43
C ALA A 102 8.26 0.48 7.05
N VAL A 103 8.03 1.23 5.98
CA VAL A 103 8.36 0.78 4.61
C VAL A 103 9.86 0.55 4.46
N ALA A 104 10.70 1.46 4.96
CA ALA A 104 12.15 1.29 4.94
C ALA A 104 12.61 0.04 5.71
N ALA A 105 12.02 -0.22 6.88
CA ALA A 105 12.27 -1.43 7.66
C ALA A 105 11.84 -2.70 6.90
N ALA A 106 10.68 -2.69 6.26
CA ALA A 106 10.20 -3.82 5.45
C ALA A 106 11.16 -4.11 4.28
N ILE A 107 11.65 -3.08 3.60
CA ILE A 107 12.64 -3.20 2.52
C ILE A 107 13.95 -3.79 3.06
N ALA A 108 14.45 -3.29 4.19
CA ALA A 108 15.66 -3.81 4.82
C ALA A 108 15.52 -5.28 5.26
N GLN A 109 14.32 -5.70 5.63
CA GLN A 109 13.98 -7.09 5.98
C GLN A 109 13.72 -7.97 4.75
N GLY A 110 13.89 -7.44 3.53
CA GLY A 110 13.80 -8.21 2.31
C GLY A 110 12.40 -8.26 1.68
N LEU A 111 11.60 -7.20 1.82
CA LEU A 111 10.35 -7.03 1.06
C LEU A 111 10.63 -7.27 -0.43
N THR A 112 9.86 -8.15 -1.04
CA THR A 112 9.91 -8.40 -2.48
C THR A 112 8.70 -7.78 -3.18
N VAL A 113 8.84 -7.42 -4.45
CA VAL A 113 7.76 -6.81 -5.25
C VAL A 113 7.58 -7.63 -6.52
N ASP A 114 6.33 -8.00 -6.82
CA ASP A 114 6.01 -8.67 -8.09
C ASP A 114 6.31 -7.74 -9.28
N PRO A 115 6.93 -8.26 -10.36
CA PRO A 115 7.27 -7.45 -11.53
C PRO A 115 6.07 -6.76 -12.21
N SER A 116 4.86 -7.22 -11.98
CA SER A 116 3.64 -6.59 -12.51
C SER A 116 3.28 -5.26 -11.83
N CYS A 117 3.82 -4.98 -10.65
CA CYS A 117 3.57 -3.75 -9.89
C CYS A 117 4.39 -2.57 -10.44
N GLN A 118 4.06 -2.13 -11.65
CA GLN A 118 4.86 -1.15 -12.38
C GLN A 118 4.78 0.27 -11.79
N GLY A 119 3.63 0.66 -11.24
CA GLY A 119 3.46 1.93 -10.53
C GLY A 119 4.39 1.98 -9.33
N LEU A 120 4.30 0.99 -8.44
CA LEU A 120 5.14 0.89 -7.26
C LEU A 120 6.63 0.82 -7.60
N LEU A 121 7.02 0.02 -8.60
CA LEU A 121 8.42 -0.10 -9.01
C LEU A 121 9.00 1.21 -9.57
N THR A 122 8.15 2.08 -10.12
CA THR A 122 8.54 3.40 -10.61
C THR A 122 8.66 4.41 -9.48
N GLU A 123 7.74 4.39 -8.53
CA GLU A 123 7.63 5.38 -7.45
C GLU A 123 8.56 5.09 -6.27
N LEU A 124 8.67 3.83 -5.85
CA LEU A 124 9.40 3.42 -4.66
C LEU A 124 10.88 3.88 -4.60
N PRO A 125 11.66 3.88 -5.69
CA PRO A 125 13.02 4.41 -5.68
C PRO A 125 13.11 5.90 -5.34
N ASN A 126 12.11 6.69 -5.73
CA ASN A 126 12.05 8.14 -5.50
C ASN A 126 11.46 8.48 -4.13
N TYR A 127 10.58 7.65 -3.60
CA TYR A 127 9.93 7.81 -2.30
C TYR A 127 10.94 7.90 -1.15
N ARG A 128 12.02 7.15 -1.23
CA ARG A 128 13.10 7.12 -0.25
C ARG A 128 13.96 8.41 -0.21
N TRP A 129 14.13 9.07 -1.35
CA TRP A 129 15.04 10.22 -1.48
C TRP A 129 14.45 11.53 -0.96
N ALA A 130 13.15 11.64 -0.80
CA ALA A 130 12.52 12.79 -0.16
C ALA A 130 12.93 12.95 1.31
N THR A 131 13.29 11.84 1.98
CA THR A 131 13.76 11.83 3.38
C THR A 131 15.26 12.10 3.53
N GLU A 132 16.09 11.71 2.56
CA GLU A 132 17.56 11.89 2.64
C GLU A 132 18.03 13.28 2.25
N ARG A 133 17.25 14.07 1.50
CA ARG A 133 17.58 15.44 1.12
C ARG A 133 17.24 16.49 2.17
N SER A 134 16.65 16.13 3.29
CA SER A 134 16.28 17.09 4.35
C SER A 134 17.32 17.19 5.46
N THR A 135 18.60 17.23 5.14
CA THR A 135 19.59 17.75 6.06
C THR A 135 19.55 19.29 5.99
N GLY A 136 18.59 19.91 6.70
CA GLY A 136 18.68 21.34 6.95
C GLY A 136 17.43 22.21 6.79
N ALA A 137 16.34 21.74 6.22
CA ALA A 137 15.07 22.46 6.25
C ALA A 137 13.92 21.44 6.14
N PHE A 138 13.11 21.35 7.16
CA PHE A 138 11.84 20.64 7.15
C PHE A 138 10.99 21.19 5.99
N ARG A 139 10.89 20.45 4.89
CA ARG A 139 9.75 20.55 3.97
C ARG A 139 8.73 19.53 4.45
N GLU A 140 7.70 20.01 5.08
CA GLU A 140 6.57 19.24 5.60
C GLU A 140 5.68 18.60 4.53
N LYS A 141 6.11 18.54 3.27
CA LYS A 141 5.35 17.87 2.20
C LYS A 141 6.30 17.06 1.32
N PRO A 142 6.02 15.75 1.15
CA PRO A 142 6.53 14.99 0.01
C PRO A 142 6.14 15.71 -1.29
N ILE A 143 6.89 15.51 -2.35
CA ILE A 143 6.54 16.00 -3.69
C ILE A 143 5.25 15.28 -4.07
N GLU A 144 4.14 15.99 -4.15
CA GLU A 144 2.76 15.48 -4.35
C GLU A 144 2.52 14.90 -5.76
N GLU A 145 3.53 14.47 -6.50
CA GLU A 145 3.40 13.87 -7.82
C GLU A 145 4.15 12.54 -7.89
N GLY A 146 3.39 11.44 -8.04
CA GLY A 146 3.93 10.10 -8.31
C GLY A 146 4.35 9.36 -7.06
N ASP A 147 3.54 9.37 -6.01
CA ASP A 147 3.70 8.61 -4.77
C ASP A 147 2.46 7.78 -4.40
N ASP A 148 1.46 7.72 -5.28
CA ASP A 148 0.18 7.07 -5.04
C ASP A 148 0.34 5.58 -4.65
N ALA A 149 1.16 4.81 -5.40
CA ALA A 149 1.44 3.39 -5.10
C ALA A 149 2.31 3.24 -3.85
N ALA A 150 3.28 4.12 -3.65
CA ALA A 150 4.13 4.12 -2.47
C ALA A 150 3.33 4.45 -1.19
N ASP A 151 2.37 5.36 -1.26
CA ASP A 151 1.47 5.67 -0.16
C ASP A 151 0.48 4.53 0.11
N ALA A 152 -0.09 3.91 -0.92
CA ALA A 152 -0.90 2.71 -0.76
C ALA A 152 -0.10 1.59 -0.06
N LEU A 153 1.15 1.35 -0.46
CA LEU A 153 2.03 0.40 0.24
C LEU A 153 2.25 0.81 1.69
N ARG A 154 2.48 2.10 1.97
CA ARG A 154 2.70 2.63 3.32
C ARG A 154 1.53 2.32 4.24
N TYR A 155 0.28 2.45 3.79
CA TYR A 155 -0.90 2.11 4.58
C TYR A 155 -0.95 0.63 4.95
N ALA A 156 -0.67 -0.28 4.00
CA ALA A 156 -0.61 -1.71 4.28
C ALA A 156 0.52 -2.06 5.27
N ILE A 157 1.72 -1.51 5.05
CA ILE A 157 2.89 -1.79 5.89
C ILE A 157 2.72 -1.26 7.31
N MET A 158 2.10 -0.06 7.48
CA MET A 158 1.75 0.47 8.80
C MET A 158 0.84 -0.46 9.57
N ALA A 159 -0.21 -0.99 8.96
CA ALA A 159 -1.13 -1.93 9.60
C ALA A 159 -0.40 -3.21 10.05
N LEU A 160 0.56 -3.71 9.26
CA LEU A 160 1.39 -4.85 9.65
C LEU A 160 2.34 -4.52 10.80
N ALA A 161 2.92 -3.32 10.83
CA ALA A 161 3.77 -2.86 11.92
C ALA A 161 2.99 -2.74 13.23
N GLU A 162 1.80 -2.14 13.20
CA GLU A 162 0.90 -2.01 14.35
C GLU A 162 0.45 -3.38 14.88
N SER A 163 0.33 -4.39 14.01
CA SER A 163 0.03 -5.77 14.40
C SER A 163 1.24 -6.58 14.87
N GLY A 164 2.42 -5.98 14.95
CA GLY A 164 3.66 -6.62 15.40
C GLY A 164 4.29 -7.58 14.39
N VAL A 165 3.91 -7.53 13.13
CA VAL A 165 4.51 -8.34 12.05
C VAL A 165 5.85 -7.76 11.61
N ILE A 166 6.00 -6.44 11.68
CA ILE A 166 7.24 -5.73 11.35
C ILE A 166 7.82 -5.19 12.65
N LEU A 167 9.04 -5.58 12.97
CA LEU A 167 9.77 -5.02 14.10
C LEU A 167 10.63 -3.86 13.59
N TYR A 168 10.47 -2.70 14.22
CA TYR A 168 11.41 -1.60 14.03
C TYR A 168 12.74 -1.99 14.68
N VAL A 169 13.80 -2.00 13.90
CA VAL A 169 15.19 -2.22 14.40
C VAL A 169 15.83 -0.86 14.60
#